data_97346618dcf91fb189afbbdb16054e9b
#
_entry.id   97346618dcf91fb189afbbdb16054e9b
#
_cell.length_a   1.000
_cell.length_b   1.000
_cell.length_c   1.000
_cell.angle_alpha   90.00
_cell.angle_beta   90.00
_cell.angle_gamma   90.00
#
_symmetry.space_group_name_H-M   'P 1'
#
loop_
_entity.id
_entity.type
_entity.pdbx_description
1 polymer ?
#
loop_
_entity_poly.entity_id
_entity_poly.type
_entity_poly.pdbx_seq_one_letter_code
_entity_poly.pdbx_strand_id
1 'polypeptide(L)'
;LITEQDFLARREKVDRLMVVREHGHHSQVSVLEDNVLVEHYISDIDEVASVGNIYQGRVQNVLPSMEAAFVDIGQHRNGVLYAGEVNWDATRLEGQPRLVEHAFRPGDDVLVQVTKDPIGHKGARLTSQITVAGRYLVLVPSGGITGVSRKLPDRERTRLKSIVSTISPDNMGVIIRTAAEGVSEDALKRDMGHLVRQWQSV
;
A
#
# COMPACT_ATOMS: atom_id res chain seq x y z
N LEU A 1 -1.71 26.43 24.65
CA LEU A 1 -1.97 25.67 23.42
C LEU A 1 -1.06 26.24 22.34
N ILE A 2 -0.16 25.41 21.80
CA ILE A 2 0.73 25.80 20.69
C ILE A 2 -0.14 25.83 19.42
N THR A 3 -0.04 26.91 18.65
CA THR A 3 -0.75 26.99 17.36
C THR A 3 -0.10 26.05 16.34
N GLU A 4 -0.85 25.64 15.31
CA GLU A 4 -0.33 24.81 14.22
C GLU A 4 0.85 25.49 13.51
N GLN A 5 0.81 26.80 13.34
CA GLN A 5 1.92 27.59 12.78
C GLN A 5 3.17 27.57 13.67
N ASP A 6 3.02 27.68 15.00
CA ASP A 6 4.15 27.60 15.94
C ASP A 6 4.75 26.19 15.97
N PHE A 7 3.90 25.16 15.82
CA PHE A 7 4.34 23.77 15.72
C PHE A 7 5.16 23.53 14.45
N LEU A 8 4.66 23.99 13.31
CA LEU A 8 5.37 23.89 12.03
C LEU A 8 6.68 24.70 12.03
N ALA A 9 6.66 25.92 12.55
CA ALA A 9 7.87 26.77 12.65
C ALA A 9 8.94 26.16 13.56
N ARG A 10 8.56 25.49 14.65
CA ARG A 10 9.51 24.75 15.49
C ARG A 10 10.08 23.55 14.77
N ARG A 11 9.26 22.85 14.01
CA ARG A 11 9.65 21.65 13.24
C ARG A 11 10.64 21.98 12.12
N GLU A 12 10.58 23.19 11.54
CA GLU A 12 11.48 23.64 10.48
C GLU A 12 12.83 24.19 10.99
N LYS A 13 12.91 24.59 12.26
CA LYS A 13 14.11 25.20 12.87
C LYS A 13 14.98 24.23 13.66
N VAL A 14 14.59 22.96 13.72
CA VAL A 14 15.28 21.94 14.50
C VAL A 14 16.37 21.28 13.65
N ASP A 15 17.58 21.19 14.19
CA ASP A 15 18.66 20.42 13.57
C ASP A 15 18.41 18.92 13.80
N ARG A 16 18.18 18.18 12.69
CA ARG A 16 17.88 16.74 12.76
C ARG A 16 19.04 15.91 12.29
N LEU A 17 19.45 14.98 13.13
CA LEU A 17 20.44 13.95 12.82
C LEU A 17 19.82 12.57 12.90
N MET A 18 19.87 11.83 11.79
CA MET A 18 19.50 10.41 11.76
C MET A 18 20.79 9.58 11.82
N VAL A 19 20.91 8.76 12.84
CA VAL A 19 22.02 7.82 13.01
C VAL A 19 21.48 6.41 12.70
N VAL A 20 22.08 5.77 11.70
CA VAL A 20 21.78 4.38 11.34
C VAL A 20 22.96 3.52 11.70
N ARG A 21 22.74 2.47 12.48
CA ARG A 21 23.74 1.48 12.86
C ARG A 21 23.23 0.10 12.47
N GLU A 22 24.04 -0.64 11.73
CA GLU A 22 23.80 -2.05 11.43
C GLU A 22 24.67 -2.91 12.31
N HIS A 23 24.08 -3.94 12.94
CA HIS A 23 24.78 -4.89 13.77
C HIS A 23 24.18 -6.30 13.60
N GLY A 24 24.85 -7.14 12.81
CA GLY A 24 24.36 -8.48 12.49
C GLY A 24 22.99 -8.42 11.79
N HIS A 25 21.98 -9.01 12.39
CA HIS A 25 20.62 -9.07 11.87
C HIS A 25 19.74 -7.88 12.31
N HIS A 26 20.29 -6.92 13.04
CA HIS A 26 19.52 -5.77 13.52
C HIS A 26 20.01 -4.46 12.91
N SER A 27 19.06 -3.65 12.45
CA SER A 27 19.29 -2.26 12.08
C SER A 27 18.69 -1.36 13.15
N GLN A 28 19.50 -0.48 13.71
CA GLN A 28 19.10 0.52 14.69
C GLN A 28 19.05 1.89 14.01
N VAL A 29 17.92 2.56 14.11
CA VAL A 29 17.75 3.92 13.61
C VAL A 29 17.40 4.83 14.77
N SER A 30 18.20 5.87 14.98
CA SER A 30 17.97 6.87 16.01
C SER A 30 17.84 8.23 15.37
N VAL A 31 16.80 8.98 15.73
CA VAL A 31 16.58 10.36 15.29
C VAL A 31 16.82 11.29 16.47
N LEU A 32 17.73 12.24 16.28
CA LEU A 32 18.02 13.28 17.25
C LEU A 32 17.51 14.62 16.73
N GLU A 33 16.92 15.42 17.60
CA GLU A 33 16.56 16.81 17.37
C GLU A 33 17.38 17.66 18.36
N ASP A 34 18.19 18.59 17.85
CA ASP A 34 19.11 19.41 18.65
C ASP A 34 19.97 18.57 19.63
N ASN A 35 20.49 17.43 19.15
CA ASN A 35 21.24 16.43 19.91
C ASN A 35 20.43 15.69 21.01
N VAL A 36 19.12 15.83 21.05
CA VAL A 36 18.24 15.05 21.95
C VAL A 36 17.60 13.91 21.17
N LEU A 37 17.71 12.69 21.67
CA LEU A 37 17.08 11.52 21.07
C LEU A 37 15.54 11.65 21.18
N VAL A 38 14.86 11.71 20.03
CA VAL A 38 13.39 11.86 19.97
C VAL A 38 12.70 10.62 19.44
N GLU A 39 13.38 9.84 18.58
CA GLU A 39 12.85 8.60 18.04
C GLU A 39 13.94 7.53 18.00
N HIS A 40 13.55 6.29 18.28
CA HIS A 40 14.44 5.16 18.25
C HIS A 40 13.71 3.93 17.72
N TYR A 41 14.25 3.30 16.68
CA TYR A 41 13.70 2.12 16.04
C TYR A 41 14.78 1.02 16.02
N ILE A 42 14.34 -0.21 16.30
CA ILE A 42 15.13 -1.40 16.06
C ILE A 42 14.32 -2.24 15.07
N SER A 43 14.92 -2.52 13.91
CA SER A 43 14.35 -3.43 12.92
C SER A 43 15.17 -4.73 12.96
N ASP A 44 14.48 -5.83 13.15
CA ASP A 44 15.05 -7.14 12.98
C ASP A 44 14.94 -7.53 11.49
N ILE A 45 16.05 -7.88 10.86
CA ILE A 45 16.06 -8.29 9.46
C ILE A 45 15.32 -9.62 9.28
N ASP A 46 15.24 -10.42 10.35
CA ASP A 46 14.52 -11.70 10.36
C ASP A 46 12.99 -11.52 10.49
N GLU A 47 12.50 -10.38 10.96
CA GLU A 47 11.08 -10.00 10.88
C GLU A 47 10.78 -9.43 9.50
N VAL A 48 10.63 -10.30 8.52
CA VAL A 48 10.22 -9.90 7.16
C VAL A 48 8.78 -9.41 7.22
N ALA A 49 8.62 -8.09 7.27
CA ALA A 49 7.30 -7.48 7.09
C ALA A 49 6.72 -7.95 5.76
N SER A 50 5.58 -8.62 5.79
CA SER A 50 4.93 -9.12 4.59
C SER A 50 3.92 -8.12 4.00
N VAL A 51 3.65 -7.01 4.67
CA VAL A 51 2.77 -5.94 4.18
C VAL A 51 3.25 -5.44 2.83
N GLY A 52 2.34 -5.44 1.85
CA GLY A 52 2.61 -5.06 0.46
C GLY A 52 3.01 -6.23 -0.44
N ASN A 53 3.41 -7.38 0.11
CA ASN A 53 3.71 -8.56 -0.68
C ASN A 53 2.44 -9.09 -1.37
N ILE A 54 2.62 -9.55 -2.61
CA ILE A 54 1.56 -10.12 -3.44
C ILE A 54 1.78 -11.63 -3.53
N TYR A 55 0.73 -12.40 -3.34
CA TYR A 55 0.73 -13.85 -3.38
C TYR A 55 -0.36 -14.37 -4.31
N GLN A 56 -0.05 -15.41 -5.06
CA GLN A 56 -1.07 -16.27 -5.62
C GLN A 56 -1.48 -17.27 -4.53
N GLY A 57 -2.61 -17.00 -3.90
CA GLY A 57 -3.13 -17.81 -2.81
C GLY A 57 -4.20 -18.76 -3.28
N ARG A 58 -4.53 -19.73 -2.42
CA ARG A 58 -5.62 -20.69 -2.64
C ARG A 58 -6.66 -20.56 -1.54
N VAL A 59 -7.92 -20.38 -1.92
CA VAL A 59 -9.04 -20.32 -0.97
C VAL A 59 -9.17 -21.67 -0.26
N GLN A 60 -9.06 -21.66 1.06
CA GLN A 60 -9.20 -22.85 1.89
C GLN A 60 -10.62 -23.00 2.42
N ASN A 61 -11.22 -21.90 2.82
CA ASN A 61 -12.54 -21.88 3.41
C ASN A 61 -13.25 -20.54 3.17
N VAL A 62 -14.57 -20.58 3.05
CA VAL A 62 -15.41 -19.37 2.96
C VAL A 62 -16.39 -19.38 4.13
N LEU A 63 -16.44 -18.31 4.88
CA LEU A 63 -17.31 -18.15 6.05
C LEU A 63 -18.30 -17.00 5.82
N PRO A 64 -19.51 -17.28 5.34
CA PRO A 64 -20.53 -16.28 5.07
C PRO A 64 -20.89 -15.42 6.29
N SER A 65 -20.94 -16.04 7.49
CA SER A 65 -21.24 -15.34 8.75
C SER A 65 -20.21 -14.27 9.14
N MET A 66 -18.98 -14.37 8.63
CA MET A 66 -17.90 -13.39 8.83
C MET A 66 -17.69 -12.52 7.60
N GLU A 67 -18.41 -12.77 6.51
CA GLU A 67 -18.18 -12.15 5.21
C GLU A 67 -16.69 -12.21 4.80
N ALA A 68 -16.06 -13.37 4.96
CA ALA A 68 -14.64 -13.56 4.76
C ALA A 68 -14.29 -14.90 4.11
N ALA A 69 -13.21 -14.91 3.33
CA ALA A 69 -12.52 -16.10 2.85
C ALA A 69 -11.17 -16.26 3.54
N PHE A 70 -10.82 -17.48 3.90
CA PHE A 70 -9.50 -17.85 4.38
C PHE A 70 -8.67 -18.35 3.20
N VAL A 71 -7.50 -17.76 3.01
CA VAL A 71 -6.64 -17.99 1.85
C VAL A 71 -5.27 -18.48 2.31
N ASP A 72 -4.87 -19.63 1.82
CA ASP A 72 -3.50 -20.12 1.96
C ASP A 72 -2.57 -19.32 1.04
N ILE A 73 -1.60 -18.66 1.61
CA ILE A 73 -0.57 -17.87 0.92
C ILE A 73 0.83 -18.48 1.07
N GLY A 74 0.91 -19.76 1.43
CA GLY A 74 2.16 -20.47 1.65
C GLY A 74 2.86 -20.13 2.97
N GLN A 75 2.16 -19.44 3.88
CA GLN A 75 2.66 -19.13 5.23
C GLN A 75 2.08 -20.10 6.26
N HIS A 76 2.65 -20.06 7.48
CA HIS A 76 2.20 -20.95 8.56
C HIS A 76 0.69 -20.85 8.88
N ARG A 77 0.06 -19.73 8.56
CA ARG A 77 -1.37 -19.45 8.77
C ARG A 77 -2.02 -18.89 7.54
N ASN A 78 -3.27 -19.30 7.31
CA ASN A 78 -4.08 -18.71 6.25
C ASN A 78 -4.32 -17.23 6.51
N GLY A 79 -4.22 -16.43 5.46
CA GLY A 79 -4.63 -15.04 5.49
C GLY A 79 -6.16 -14.90 5.43
N VAL A 80 -6.66 -13.75 5.80
CA VAL A 80 -8.10 -13.43 5.82
C VAL A 80 -8.40 -12.34 4.81
N LEU A 81 -9.28 -12.66 3.84
CA LEU A 81 -9.81 -11.76 2.83
C LEU A 81 -11.28 -11.45 3.16
N TYR A 82 -11.56 -10.23 3.64
CA TYR A 82 -12.90 -9.77 3.93
C TYR A 82 -13.63 -9.26 2.69
N ALA A 83 -14.96 -9.30 2.67
CA ALA A 83 -15.79 -8.81 1.57
C ALA A 83 -15.46 -7.38 1.13
N GLY A 84 -15.17 -6.48 2.08
CA GLY A 84 -14.78 -5.09 1.79
C GLY A 84 -13.43 -4.94 1.08
N GLU A 85 -12.61 -5.98 1.07
CA GLU A 85 -11.28 -6.02 0.44
C GLU A 85 -11.28 -6.80 -0.89
N VAL A 86 -12.44 -7.31 -1.31
CA VAL A 86 -12.58 -8.05 -2.57
C VAL A 86 -12.64 -7.07 -3.74
N ASN A 87 -11.89 -7.37 -4.79
CA ASN A 87 -12.06 -6.70 -6.08
C ASN A 87 -13.27 -7.32 -6.81
N TRP A 88 -14.45 -6.76 -6.55
CA TRP A 88 -15.71 -7.28 -7.09
C TRP A 88 -15.80 -7.18 -8.61
N ASP A 89 -15.11 -6.24 -9.23
CA ASP A 89 -15.12 -6.07 -10.68
C ASP A 89 -14.34 -7.17 -11.41
N ALA A 90 -13.41 -7.80 -10.71
CA ALA A 90 -12.69 -8.98 -11.20
C ALA A 90 -13.46 -10.29 -10.96
N THR A 91 -14.49 -10.28 -10.12
CA THR A 91 -15.35 -11.44 -9.88
C THR A 91 -16.41 -11.56 -10.98
N ARG A 92 -16.66 -12.79 -11.44
CA ARG A 92 -17.67 -13.07 -12.49
C ARG A 92 -19.09 -13.14 -11.92
N LEU A 93 -19.47 -12.17 -11.10
CA LEU A 93 -20.81 -12.10 -10.47
C LEU A 93 -21.80 -11.34 -11.35
N GLU A 94 -22.17 -11.87 -12.49
CA GLU A 94 -23.19 -11.29 -13.38
C GLU A 94 -24.53 -11.19 -12.66
N GLY A 95 -24.86 -10.01 -12.13
CA GLY A 95 -26.17 -9.73 -11.50
C GLY A 95 -26.42 -10.37 -10.14
N GLN A 96 -25.44 -11.08 -9.56
CA GLN A 96 -25.55 -11.66 -8.22
C GLN A 96 -25.15 -10.69 -7.11
N PRO A 97 -25.70 -10.85 -5.91
CA PRO A 97 -25.24 -10.05 -4.75
C PRO A 97 -23.73 -10.22 -4.49
N ARG A 98 -23.07 -9.15 -4.07
CA ARG A 98 -21.64 -9.13 -3.70
C ARG A 98 -21.42 -9.83 -2.35
N LEU A 99 -21.61 -11.15 -2.32
CA LEU A 99 -21.39 -12.03 -1.18
C LEU A 99 -20.14 -12.89 -1.41
N VAL A 100 -19.36 -13.09 -0.38
CA VAL A 100 -18.06 -13.79 -0.47
C VAL A 100 -18.25 -15.22 -0.97
N GLU A 101 -19.31 -15.91 -0.53
CA GLU A 101 -19.69 -17.26 -0.96
C GLU A 101 -20.13 -17.37 -2.42
N HIS A 102 -20.45 -16.24 -3.06
CA HIS A 102 -20.74 -16.20 -4.50
C HIS A 102 -19.45 -15.97 -5.31
N ALA A 103 -18.48 -15.25 -4.73
CA ALA A 103 -17.23 -14.90 -5.39
C ALA A 103 -16.17 -16.01 -5.32
N PHE A 104 -16.14 -16.77 -4.22
CA PHE A 104 -15.09 -17.73 -3.94
C PHE A 104 -15.63 -19.08 -3.48
N ARG A 105 -14.91 -20.12 -3.90
CA ARG A 105 -15.12 -21.50 -3.45
C ARG A 105 -13.81 -22.05 -2.91
N PRO A 106 -13.84 -22.98 -1.93
CA PRO A 106 -12.65 -23.72 -1.53
C PRO A 106 -11.96 -24.34 -2.74
N GLY A 107 -10.64 -24.11 -2.86
CA GLY A 107 -9.83 -24.57 -3.97
C GLY A 107 -9.59 -23.53 -5.07
N ASP A 108 -10.31 -22.42 -5.09
CA ASP A 108 -10.10 -21.33 -6.06
C ASP A 108 -8.74 -20.67 -5.84
N ASP A 109 -8.06 -20.35 -6.94
CA ASP A 109 -6.86 -19.51 -6.92
C ASP A 109 -7.26 -18.04 -6.90
N VAL A 110 -6.59 -17.23 -6.07
CA VAL A 110 -6.84 -15.80 -5.94
C VAL A 110 -5.53 -15.03 -5.76
N LEU A 111 -5.39 -13.93 -6.51
CA LEU A 111 -4.27 -13.00 -6.32
C LEU A 111 -4.60 -12.05 -5.17
N VAL A 112 -3.75 -12.03 -4.16
CA VAL A 112 -3.97 -11.24 -2.93
C VAL A 112 -2.72 -10.49 -2.52
N GLN A 113 -2.91 -9.37 -1.86
CA GLN A 113 -1.85 -8.54 -1.28
C GLN A 113 -2.04 -8.44 0.23
N VAL A 114 -0.96 -8.53 0.98
CA VAL A 114 -1.00 -8.37 2.44
C VAL A 114 -1.16 -6.89 2.79
N THR A 115 -2.17 -6.56 3.59
CA THR A 115 -2.43 -5.21 4.10
C THR A 115 -2.05 -5.04 5.57
N LYS A 116 -2.01 -6.15 6.33
CA LYS A 116 -1.52 -6.20 7.72
C LYS A 116 -0.84 -7.53 7.97
N ASP A 117 0.30 -7.47 8.65
CA ASP A 117 1.02 -8.66 9.09
C ASP A 117 0.21 -9.51 10.08
N PRO A 118 0.50 -10.81 10.17
CA PRO A 118 -0.08 -11.68 11.19
C PRO A 118 0.18 -11.12 12.59
N ILE A 119 -0.83 -11.17 13.46
CA ILE A 119 -0.69 -10.74 14.86
C ILE A 119 -1.21 -11.84 15.79
N GLY A 120 -0.36 -12.34 16.68
CA GLY A 120 -0.70 -13.40 17.63
C GLY A 120 -1.21 -14.65 16.92
N HIS A 121 -2.46 -15.02 17.13
CA HIS A 121 -3.10 -16.20 16.51
C HIS A 121 -3.83 -15.89 15.20
N LYS A 122 -3.87 -14.62 14.76
CA LYS A 122 -4.57 -14.20 13.54
C LYS A 122 -3.61 -14.22 12.36
N GLY A 123 -4.04 -14.77 11.22
CA GLY A 123 -3.31 -14.70 9.96
C GLY A 123 -3.27 -13.28 9.37
N ALA A 124 -2.47 -13.12 8.33
CA ALA A 124 -2.34 -11.84 7.62
C ALA A 124 -3.70 -11.34 7.11
N ARG A 125 -3.92 -10.04 7.13
CA ARG A 125 -5.06 -9.42 6.44
C ARG A 125 -4.72 -9.23 4.98
N LEU A 126 -5.64 -9.64 4.12
CA LEU A 126 -5.46 -9.63 2.67
C LEU A 126 -6.44 -8.68 1.98
N THR A 127 -6.05 -8.23 0.80
CA THR A 127 -6.93 -7.56 -0.17
C THR A 127 -6.71 -8.17 -1.55
N SER A 128 -7.76 -8.25 -2.39
CA SER A 128 -7.63 -8.54 -3.81
C SER A 128 -7.65 -7.29 -4.68
N GLN A 129 -7.73 -6.11 -4.06
CA GLN A 129 -7.54 -4.81 -4.71
C GLN A 129 -6.05 -4.46 -4.71
N ILE A 130 -5.30 -5.09 -5.62
CA ILE A 130 -3.84 -4.96 -5.68
C ILE A 130 -3.45 -3.53 -6.00
N THR A 131 -2.42 -3.03 -5.30
CA THR A 131 -1.81 -1.73 -5.57
C THR A 131 -0.29 -1.85 -5.57
N VAL A 132 0.38 -1.10 -6.46
CA VAL A 132 1.84 -1.02 -6.49
C VAL A 132 2.25 0.40 -6.12
N ALA A 133 2.88 0.56 -4.96
CA ALA A 133 3.18 1.86 -4.39
C ALA A 133 4.59 2.32 -4.78
N GLY A 134 4.67 3.48 -5.45
CA GLY A 134 5.89 4.21 -5.71
C GLY A 134 6.12 5.36 -4.73
N ARG A 135 7.13 6.17 -5.04
CA ARG A 135 7.43 7.35 -4.24
C ARG A 135 6.35 8.43 -4.34
N TYR A 136 5.90 8.71 -5.56
CA TYR A 136 4.97 9.79 -5.89
C TYR A 136 3.59 9.28 -6.30
N LEU A 137 3.53 8.10 -6.86
CA LEU A 137 2.34 7.49 -7.45
C LEU A 137 2.06 6.14 -6.83
N VAL A 138 0.79 5.72 -6.91
CA VAL A 138 0.39 4.33 -6.64
C VAL A 138 -0.37 3.85 -7.86
N LEU A 139 0.09 2.75 -8.46
CA LEU A 139 -0.57 2.10 -9.58
C LEU A 139 -1.66 1.16 -9.06
N VAL A 140 -2.83 1.19 -9.70
CA VAL A 140 -3.97 0.30 -9.41
C VAL A 140 -4.25 -0.53 -10.67
N PRO A 141 -3.66 -1.72 -10.78
CA PRO A 141 -3.72 -2.53 -12.01
C PRO A 141 -5.13 -2.95 -12.44
N SER A 142 -6.05 -3.09 -11.48
CA SER A 142 -7.46 -3.42 -11.76
C SER A 142 -8.24 -2.32 -12.46
N GLY A 143 -7.61 -1.18 -12.73
CA GLY A 143 -8.29 -0.03 -13.29
C GLY A 143 -8.90 0.87 -12.21
N GLY A 144 -9.78 1.76 -12.64
CA GLY A 144 -10.46 2.67 -11.75
C GLY A 144 -10.17 4.14 -12.04
N ILE A 145 -10.49 4.99 -11.09
CA ILE A 145 -10.39 6.44 -11.22
C ILE A 145 -9.01 6.91 -10.81
N THR A 146 -8.44 7.87 -11.53
CA THR A 146 -7.25 8.59 -11.07
C THR A 146 -7.58 9.42 -9.83
N GLY A 147 -7.02 9.00 -8.69
CA GLY A 147 -7.14 9.68 -7.41
C GLY A 147 -6.02 10.70 -7.20
N VAL A 148 -6.30 11.77 -6.47
CA VAL A 148 -5.28 12.75 -6.06
C VAL A 148 -5.43 13.07 -4.58
N SER A 149 -4.32 13.14 -3.85
CA SER A 149 -4.32 13.50 -2.44
C SER A 149 -5.04 14.83 -2.21
N ARG A 150 -5.98 14.84 -1.27
CA ARG A 150 -6.74 16.04 -0.88
C ARG A 150 -5.88 17.08 -0.15
N LYS A 151 -4.71 16.67 0.33
CA LYS A 151 -3.75 17.56 1.01
C LYS A 151 -2.97 18.46 0.05
N LEU A 152 -3.01 18.18 -1.25
CA LEU A 152 -2.35 18.99 -2.27
C LEU A 152 -3.19 20.23 -2.59
N PRO A 153 -2.53 21.41 -2.81
CA PRO A 153 -3.20 22.61 -3.31
C PRO A 153 -3.90 22.37 -4.65
N ASP A 154 -5.00 23.07 -4.92
CA ASP A 154 -5.81 22.87 -6.13
C ASP A 154 -5.01 23.05 -7.42
N ARG A 155 -4.10 24.02 -7.48
CA ARG A 155 -3.21 24.26 -8.62
C ARG A 155 -2.32 23.04 -8.91
N GLU A 156 -1.74 22.47 -7.85
CA GLU A 156 -0.91 21.26 -7.96
C GLU A 156 -1.73 20.04 -8.35
N ARG A 157 -2.92 19.88 -7.79
CA ARG A 157 -3.82 18.78 -8.16
C ARG A 157 -4.16 18.81 -9.64
N THR A 158 -4.45 19.99 -10.20
CA THR A 158 -4.74 20.16 -11.63
C THR A 158 -3.51 19.85 -12.48
N ARG A 159 -2.35 20.39 -12.13
CA ARG A 159 -1.08 20.14 -12.82
C ARG A 159 -0.72 18.65 -12.84
N LEU A 160 -0.74 18.01 -11.68
CA LEU A 160 -0.40 16.60 -11.54
C LEU A 160 -1.38 15.68 -12.26
N LYS A 161 -2.69 15.97 -12.22
CA LYS A 161 -3.69 15.22 -13.00
C LYS A 161 -3.41 15.28 -14.49
N SER A 162 -3.09 16.46 -15.02
CA SER A 162 -2.77 16.64 -16.43
C SER A 162 -1.55 15.80 -16.84
N ILE A 163 -0.46 15.84 -16.04
CA ILE A 163 0.73 15.03 -16.32
C ILE A 163 0.40 13.54 -16.25
N VAL A 164 -0.25 13.10 -15.16
CA VAL A 164 -0.53 11.67 -14.95
C VAL A 164 -1.46 11.13 -16.03
N SER A 165 -2.43 11.90 -16.52
CA SER A 165 -3.30 11.47 -17.63
C SER A 165 -2.55 11.14 -18.92
N THR A 166 -1.38 11.74 -19.16
CA THR A 166 -0.56 11.47 -20.35
C THR A 166 0.41 10.31 -20.18
N ILE A 167 0.75 9.95 -18.93
CA ILE A 167 1.75 8.91 -18.64
C ILE A 167 1.14 7.63 -18.08
N SER A 168 -0.14 7.64 -17.75
CA SER A 168 -0.84 6.46 -17.21
C SER A 168 -1.02 5.41 -18.29
N PRO A 169 -0.79 4.13 -17.96
CA PRO A 169 -1.13 3.03 -18.85
C PRO A 169 -2.65 2.95 -19.07
N ASP A 170 -3.04 2.47 -20.24
CA ASP A 170 -4.46 2.18 -20.53
C ASP A 170 -5.02 1.16 -19.54
N ASN A 171 -6.27 1.38 -19.14
CA ASN A 171 -7.04 0.50 -18.25
C ASN A 171 -6.48 0.32 -16.82
N MET A 172 -5.52 1.16 -16.39
CA MET A 172 -5.02 1.17 -15.00
C MET A 172 -5.39 2.47 -14.30
N GLY A 173 -5.70 2.36 -13.00
CA GLY A 173 -5.90 3.52 -12.14
C GLY A 173 -4.58 4.02 -11.55
N VAL A 174 -4.54 5.30 -11.20
CA VAL A 174 -3.36 5.91 -10.56
C VAL A 174 -3.80 6.79 -9.41
N ILE A 175 -3.13 6.67 -8.26
CA ILE A 175 -3.32 7.56 -7.13
C ILE A 175 -2.07 8.43 -6.99
N ILE A 176 -2.26 9.75 -6.99
CA ILE A 176 -1.20 10.73 -6.82
C ILE A 176 -1.06 11.04 -5.33
N ARG A 177 0.15 10.78 -4.80
CA ARG A 177 0.47 10.97 -3.38
C ARG A 177 0.82 12.44 -3.09
N THR A 178 0.73 12.85 -1.84
CA THR A 178 1.14 14.19 -1.39
C THR A 178 2.62 14.48 -1.72
N ALA A 179 3.48 13.48 -1.67
CA ALA A 179 4.90 13.59 -2.01
C ALA A 179 5.18 14.02 -3.47
N ALA A 180 4.17 14.03 -4.35
CA ALA A 180 4.28 14.50 -5.73
C ALA A 180 4.25 16.03 -5.86
N GLU A 181 4.02 16.78 -4.77
CA GLU A 181 4.01 18.24 -4.80
C GLU A 181 5.32 18.80 -5.34
N GLY A 182 5.25 19.70 -6.33
CA GLY A 182 6.41 20.33 -6.94
C GLY A 182 7.32 19.41 -7.78
N VAL A 183 6.99 18.12 -7.90
CA VAL A 183 7.81 17.14 -8.62
C VAL A 183 7.72 17.35 -10.14
N SER A 184 8.85 17.20 -10.83
CA SER A 184 8.92 17.32 -12.29
C SER A 184 8.20 16.17 -13.01
N GLU A 185 7.75 16.46 -14.23
CA GLU A 185 7.13 15.45 -15.10
C GLU A 185 8.05 14.24 -15.33
N ASP A 186 9.34 14.46 -15.53
CA ASP A 186 10.31 13.39 -15.75
C ASP A 186 10.47 12.47 -14.52
N ALA A 187 10.39 13.03 -13.31
CA ALA A 187 10.43 12.23 -12.11
C ALA A 187 9.16 11.37 -11.94
N LEU A 188 7.98 11.92 -12.31
CA LEU A 188 6.73 11.16 -12.33
C LEU A 188 6.73 10.06 -13.40
N LYS A 189 7.29 10.33 -14.59
CA LYS A 189 7.45 9.32 -15.65
C LYS A 189 8.36 8.17 -15.20
N ARG A 190 9.46 8.48 -14.52
CA ARG A 190 10.35 7.43 -13.98
C ARG A 190 9.66 6.58 -12.92
N ASP A 191 8.92 7.21 -12.01
CA ASP A 191 8.17 6.50 -10.96
C ASP A 191 7.12 5.59 -11.60
N MET A 192 6.32 6.10 -12.53
CA MET A 192 5.34 5.31 -13.29
C MET A 192 5.98 4.13 -14.04
N GLY A 193 7.06 4.37 -14.76
CA GLY A 193 7.76 3.32 -15.49
C GLY A 193 8.31 2.22 -14.57
N HIS A 194 8.72 2.57 -13.35
CA HIS A 194 9.11 1.60 -12.33
C HIS A 194 7.92 0.75 -11.87
N LEU A 195 6.79 1.38 -11.56
CA LEU A 195 5.58 0.71 -11.10
C LEU A 195 5.01 -0.26 -12.15
N VAL A 196 5.01 0.15 -13.41
CA VAL A 196 4.55 -0.70 -14.52
C VAL A 196 5.43 -1.95 -14.67
N ARG A 197 6.76 -1.77 -14.64
CA ARG A 197 7.69 -2.93 -14.71
C ARG A 197 7.52 -3.86 -13.51
N GLN A 198 7.35 -3.31 -12.31
CA GLN A 198 7.11 -4.10 -11.11
C GLN A 198 5.81 -4.92 -11.22
N TRP A 199 4.74 -4.30 -11.70
CA TRP A 199 3.48 -5.01 -11.94
C TRP A 199 3.61 -6.11 -13.01
N GLN A 200 4.35 -5.85 -14.09
CA GLN A 200 4.60 -6.84 -15.15
C GLN A 200 5.40 -8.06 -14.70
N SER A 201 6.11 -7.96 -13.57
CA SER A 201 6.84 -9.07 -12.98
C SER A 201 6.02 -9.93 -12.03
N VAL A 202 4.77 -9.54 -11.72
CA VAL A 202 3.78 -10.28 -10.92
C VAL A 202 2.93 -11.19 -11.80
#